data_7bf0061a3698a0cfb4a034ae408a4408
#
_entry.id   7bf0061a3698a0cfb4a034ae408a4408
#
_cell.length_a   1.000
_cell.length_b   1.000
_cell.length_c   1.000
_cell.angle_alpha   90.00
_cell.angle_beta   90.00
_cell.angle_gamma   90.00
#
_symmetry.space_group_name_H-M   'P 1'
#
loop_
_entity.id
_entity.type
_entity.pdbx_description
1 polymer ?
#
loop_
_entity_poly.entity_id
_entity_poly.type
_entity_poly.pdbx_seq_one_letter_code
_entity_poly.pdbx_strand_id
1 'polypeptide(L)'
;MEIGEAAGLSLQSRTLCQRVADLCSVISFDEKHLTDQLDSLVRSLGEPLRIAFAGRVSMGKSTLVNALLSAPVAPTGDRETTRVVTQFENGEFEQVELSLRDGTARQAFLTPEGVLPPAYAVATEDIRQITARLPYAPLLRRVTLIDTPGLESVNQEASNRTTEALFSLDSRDAVAGADALVYLMRTDSAADATAISAFNELASSDLCALNAVGVLNCKTEHPVADYYPTARRLKSESVFRSRVADVIPVAGLLAFTAGSSMLSQDDAAALRTLAACGDDLLIDVDGYLEAACDVTREERQRLLDLLGFSGLHMALRAIRSNAKDCGDINSVLLELSGLPRLLDVIDGTFANCADQIKAGRALAAVTRLSYQTEAESGHRVRVMIERLRADPGMHGIGELWALQQCARPDADYPEWITAELARVAAGSTRSAKTGLPADATEAEILDAARDGAARVHSYAATLSVTRPEYRVAEILRRSYTNIYRESARADPRRIDGG
;
A
#
# COMPACT_ATOMS: atom_id res chain seq x y z
N MET A 1 -17.86 -43.05 -11.00
CA MET A 1 -16.78 -42.67 -10.06
C MET A 1 -15.92 -41.52 -10.61
N GLU A 2 -16.06 -41.10 -11.87
CA GLU A 2 -15.27 -40.05 -12.54
C GLU A 2 -15.79 -38.60 -12.37
N ILE A 3 -17.05 -38.41 -12.00
CA ILE A 3 -17.63 -37.05 -11.86
C ILE A 3 -17.18 -36.34 -10.55
N GLY A 4 -16.77 -37.11 -9.56
CA GLY A 4 -16.32 -36.53 -8.25
C GLY A 4 -14.89 -36.00 -8.28
N GLU A 5 -13.98 -36.59 -9.08
CA GLU A 5 -12.57 -36.16 -9.17
C GLU A 5 -12.39 -34.91 -10.01
N ALA A 6 -13.14 -34.74 -11.10
CA ALA A 6 -13.08 -33.53 -11.93
C ALA A 6 -13.63 -32.30 -11.21
N ALA A 7 -14.67 -32.46 -10.39
CA ALA A 7 -15.20 -31.38 -9.52
C ALA A 7 -14.22 -30.98 -8.41
N GLY A 8 -13.49 -31.95 -7.83
CA GLY A 8 -12.48 -31.71 -6.79
C GLY A 8 -11.25 -30.96 -7.32
N LEU A 9 -10.77 -31.28 -8.52
CA LEU A 9 -9.65 -30.58 -9.19
C LEU A 9 -10.02 -29.13 -9.58
N SER A 10 -11.27 -28.89 -10.00
CA SER A 10 -11.79 -27.55 -10.32
C SER A 10 -11.89 -26.65 -9.07
N LEU A 11 -12.20 -27.20 -7.90
CA LEU A 11 -12.28 -26.46 -6.64
C LEU A 11 -10.91 -26.07 -6.07
N GLN A 12 -9.86 -26.86 -6.32
CA GLN A 12 -8.50 -26.56 -5.85
C GLN A 12 -7.82 -25.42 -6.61
N SER A 13 -8.28 -25.05 -7.81
CA SER A 13 -7.71 -23.96 -8.62
C SER A 13 -8.36 -22.59 -8.39
N ARG A 14 -9.45 -22.51 -7.61
CA ARG A 14 -10.16 -21.26 -7.37
C ARG A 14 -9.42 -20.38 -6.37
N THR A 15 -9.38 -19.04 -6.65
CA THR A 15 -8.82 -18.05 -5.72
C THR A 15 -9.71 -17.90 -4.48
N LEU A 16 -9.18 -17.27 -3.42
CA LEU A 16 -9.95 -16.99 -2.20
C LEU A 16 -11.14 -16.06 -2.49
N CYS A 17 -10.93 -15.03 -3.33
CA CYS A 17 -12.01 -14.13 -3.77
C CYS A 17 -13.10 -14.90 -4.53
N GLN A 18 -12.75 -15.82 -5.43
CA GLN A 18 -13.74 -16.64 -6.14
C GLN A 18 -14.54 -17.51 -5.18
N ARG A 19 -13.91 -18.14 -4.19
CA ARG A 19 -14.60 -18.96 -3.17
C ARG A 19 -15.56 -18.12 -2.31
N VAL A 20 -15.18 -16.89 -1.97
CA VAL A 20 -16.04 -15.97 -1.24
C VAL A 20 -17.19 -15.48 -2.12
N ALA A 21 -16.94 -15.17 -3.40
CA ALA A 21 -17.98 -14.80 -4.36
C ALA A 21 -19.00 -15.95 -4.55
N ASP A 22 -18.55 -17.20 -4.65
CA ASP A 22 -19.42 -18.38 -4.71
C ASP A 22 -20.28 -18.51 -3.45
N LEU A 23 -19.71 -18.26 -2.26
CA LEU A 23 -20.50 -18.20 -1.03
C LEU A 23 -21.56 -17.11 -1.08
N CYS A 24 -21.19 -15.89 -1.49
CA CYS A 24 -22.11 -14.75 -1.59
C CYS A 24 -23.25 -15.01 -2.58
N SER A 25 -23.00 -15.73 -3.68
CA SER A 25 -24.02 -16.02 -4.70
C SER A 25 -25.18 -16.91 -4.21
N VAL A 26 -25.01 -17.63 -3.10
CA VAL A 26 -26.03 -18.47 -2.49
C VAL A 26 -26.67 -17.84 -1.25
N ILE A 27 -26.21 -16.67 -0.86
CA ILE A 27 -26.79 -15.87 0.25
C ILE A 27 -27.91 -14.98 -0.33
N SER A 28 -29.07 -14.97 0.32
CA SER A 28 -30.15 -14.04 0.06
C SER A 28 -30.57 -13.38 1.36
N PHE A 29 -30.82 -12.08 1.31
CA PHE A 29 -31.40 -11.30 2.38
C PHE A 29 -32.78 -10.81 1.92
N ASP A 30 -33.76 -10.77 2.83
CA ASP A 30 -35.09 -10.24 2.54
C ASP A 30 -35.07 -8.69 2.43
N GLU A 31 -34.09 -8.06 3.12
CA GLU A 31 -33.89 -6.63 3.09
C GLU A 31 -33.08 -6.20 1.87
N LYS A 32 -33.74 -5.42 0.98
CA LYS A 32 -33.11 -4.96 -0.27
C LYS A 32 -31.77 -4.25 -0.06
N HIS A 33 -31.64 -3.42 0.98
CA HIS A 33 -30.38 -2.69 1.25
C HIS A 33 -29.21 -3.62 1.59
N LEU A 34 -29.46 -4.78 2.24
CA LEU A 34 -28.44 -5.79 2.52
C LEU A 34 -28.04 -6.54 1.24
N THR A 35 -29.01 -6.83 0.37
CA THR A 35 -28.76 -7.42 -0.94
C THR A 35 -27.91 -6.48 -1.82
N ASP A 36 -28.25 -5.18 -1.88
CA ASP A 36 -27.47 -4.18 -2.63
C ASP A 36 -26.02 -4.07 -2.11
N GLN A 37 -25.83 -4.16 -0.77
CA GLN A 37 -24.49 -4.19 -0.15
C GLN A 37 -23.72 -5.47 -0.51
N LEU A 38 -24.39 -6.63 -0.49
CA LEU A 38 -23.78 -7.90 -0.88
C LEU A 38 -23.33 -7.89 -2.34
N ASP A 39 -24.16 -7.39 -3.25
CA ASP A 39 -23.84 -7.26 -4.67
C ASP A 39 -22.67 -6.30 -4.92
N SER A 40 -22.62 -5.19 -4.19
CA SER A 40 -21.47 -4.27 -4.22
C SER A 40 -20.17 -4.95 -3.76
N LEU A 41 -20.26 -5.75 -2.70
CA LEU A 41 -19.14 -6.51 -2.17
C LEU A 41 -18.62 -7.54 -3.19
N VAL A 42 -19.52 -8.30 -3.83
CA VAL A 42 -19.16 -9.27 -4.86
C VAL A 42 -18.45 -8.60 -6.03
N ARG A 43 -18.94 -7.46 -6.50
CA ARG A 43 -18.28 -6.68 -7.56
C ARG A 43 -16.87 -6.27 -7.15
N SER A 44 -16.69 -5.77 -5.93
CA SER A 44 -15.37 -5.34 -5.43
C SER A 44 -14.33 -6.47 -5.38
N LEU A 45 -14.76 -7.74 -5.24
CA LEU A 45 -13.84 -8.89 -5.27
C LEU A 45 -13.15 -9.05 -6.63
N GLY A 46 -13.79 -8.63 -7.73
CA GLY A 46 -13.22 -8.69 -9.10
C GLY A 46 -12.34 -7.50 -9.47
N GLU A 47 -12.37 -6.41 -8.69
CA GLU A 47 -11.62 -5.18 -8.99
C GLU A 47 -10.16 -5.28 -8.55
N PRO A 48 -9.25 -4.40 -9.04
CA PRO A 48 -7.89 -4.28 -8.51
C PRO A 48 -7.87 -3.94 -7.01
N LEU A 49 -6.72 -4.19 -6.35
CA LEU A 49 -6.53 -3.84 -4.94
C LEU A 49 -6.57 -2.30 -4.77
N ARG A 50 -7.37 -1.82 -3.83
CA ARG A 50 -7.56 -0.38 -3.56
C ARG A 50 -6.62 0.07 -2.45
N ILE A 51 -5.72 1.01 -2.76
CA ILE A 51 -4.70 1.54 -1.83
C ILE A 51 -4.99 3.01 -1.53
N ALA A 52 -5.32 3.33 -0.28
CA ALA A 52 -5.51 4.71 0.15
C ALA A 52 -4.20 5.34 0.61
N PHE A 53 -4.00 6.61 0.23
CA PHE A 53 -2.92 7.46 0.71
C PHE A 53 -3.48 8.42 1.76
N ALA A 54 -3.09 8.21 3.01
CA ALA A 54 -3.54 9.02 4.13
C ALA A 54 -2.37 9.71 4.84
N GLY A 55 -2.67 10.81 5.52
CA GLY A 55 -1.72 11.63 6.24
C GLY A 55 -2.23 13.05 6.36
N ARG A 56 -1.57 13.88 7.17
CA ARG A 56 -2.00 15.28 7.37
C ARG A 56 -1.87 16.10 6.09
N VAL A 57 -2.47 17.28 6.09
CA VAL A 57 -2.33 18.29 5.02
C VAL A 57 -0.84 18.60 4.78
N SER A 58 -0.49 18.86 3.54
CA SER A 58 0.88 19.21 3.11
C SER A 58 1.97 18.17 3.41
N MET A 59 1.59 16.89 3.61
CA MET A 59 2.55 15.78 3.78
C MET A 59 3.12 15.25 2.46
N GLY A 60 2.67 15.77 1.30
CA GLY A 60 3.16 15.33 0.00
C GLY A 60 2.47 14.09 -0.56
N LYS A 61 1.21 13.79 -0.15
CA LYS A 61 0.42 12.66 -0.66
C LYS A 61 0.30 12.69 -2.18
N SER A 62 -0.22 13.78 -2.74
CA SER A 62 -0.43 13.95 -4.18
C SER A 62 0.89 13.91 -4.96
N THR A 63 1.98 14.45 -4.40
CA THR A 63 3.32 14.34 -4.98
C THR A 63 3.79 12.88 -5.04
N LEU A 64 3.56 12.11 -3.98
CA LEU A 64 3.90 10.68 -3.96
C LEU A 64 3.03 9.88 -4.92
N VAL A 65 1.73 10.19 -5.02
CA VAL A 65 0.83 9.58 -6.01
C VAL A 65 1.32 9.87 -7.42
N ASN A 66 1.69 11.13 -7.73
CA ASN A 66 2.28 11.50 -9.03
C ASN A 66 3.57 10.74 -9.32
N ALA A 67 4.44 10.54 -8.31
CA ALA A 67 5.64 9.75 -8.44
C ALA A 67 5.34 8.28 -8.80
N LEU A 68 4.33 7.69 -8.16
CA LEU A 68 3.87 6.31 -8.45
C LEU A 68 3.20 6.18 -9.82
N LEU A 69 2.51 7.23 -10.28
CA LEU A 69 1.91 7.29 -11.62
C LEU A 69 2.94 7.61 -12.71
N SER A 70 4.12 8.12 -12.34
CA SER A 70 5.11 8.71 -13.26
C SER A 70 4.52 9.80 -14.14
N ALA A 71 3.54 10.55 -13.63
CA ALA A 71 2.81 11.59 -14.37
C ALA A 71 2.24 12.65 -13.41
N PRO A 72 2.14 13.93 -13.82
CA PRO A 72 1.67 15.04 -12.97
C PRO A 72 0.14 15.13 -12.90
N VAL A 73 -0.56 14.03 -12.66
CA VAL A 73 -2.04 13.98 -12.75
C VAL A 73 -2.71 14.64 -11.54
N ALA A 74 -2.23 14.33 -10.33
CA ALA A 74 -2.78 14.95 -9.12
C ALA A 74 -2.25 16.38 -8.96
N PRO A 75 -3.11 17.37 -8.70
CA PRO A 75 -2.67 18.75 -8.46
C PRO A 75 -1.72 18.81 -7.26
N THR A 76 -0.61 19.52 -7.40
CA THR A 76 0.38 19.76 -6.35
C THR A 76 0.59 21.26 -6.14
N GLY A 77 0.86 21.73 -4.92
CA GLY A 77 1.12 23.13 -4.60
C GLY A 77 1.21 23.40 -3.10
N ASP A 78 1.56 24.64 -2.72
CA ASP A 78 1.76 25.06 -1.33
C ASP A 78 0.45 25.19 -0.53
N ARG A 79 -0.70 25.17 -1.17
CA ARG A 79 -2.02 25.16 -0.52
C ARG A 79 -2.63 23.77 -0.70
N GLU A 80 -3.54 23.40 0.22
CA GLU A 80 -4.32 22.18 0.10
C GLU A 80 -5.03 22.12 -1.27
N THR A 81 -4.45 21.31 -2.16
CA THR A 81 -4.93 21.16 -3.54
C THR A 81 -5.94 20.02 -3.67
N THR A 82 -5.78 18.98 -2.86
CA THR A 82 -6.69 17.81 -2.85
C THR A 82 -7.81 18.07 -1.85
N ARG A 83 -8.96 18.56 -2.35
CA ARG A 83 -10.17 18.79 -1.53
C ARG A 83 -11.18 17.68 -1.63
N VAL A 84 -11.09 16.84 -2.66
CA VAL A 84 -12.01 15.73 -2.95
C VAL A 84 -11.21 14.45 -3.05
N VAL A 85 -11.75 13.36 -2.54
CA VAL A 85 -11.17 12.02 -2.71
C VAL A 85 -11.02 11.73 -4.20
N THR A 86 -9.80 11.44 -4.62
CA THR A 86 -9.48 11.18 -6.03
C THR A 86 -8.99 9.75 -6.19
N GLN A 87 -9.63 8.99 -7.06
CA GLN A 87 -9.31 7.61 -7.38
C GLN A 87 -8.66 7.53 -8.76
N PHE A 88 -7.51 6.85 -8.84
CA PHE A 88 -6.78 6.61 -10.09
C PHE A 88 -6.86 5.12 -10.44
N GLU A 89 -7.38 4.84 -11.63
CA GLU A 89 -7.65 3.50 -12.14
C GLU A 89 -6.98 3.28 -13.50
N ASN A 90 -6.75 2.01 -13.86
CA ASN A 90 -6.41 1.68 -15.23
C ASN A 90 -7.60 1.90 -16.15
N GLY A 91 -7.36 2.48 -17.32
CA GLY A 91 -8.36 2.70 -18.36
C GLY A 91 -7.80 2.42 -19.75
N GLU A 92 -8.66 2.22 -20.73
CA GLU A 92 -8.24 2.14 -22.15
C GLU A 92 -7.93 3.52 -22.71
N PHE A 93 -8.62 4.54 -22.20
CA PHE A 93 -8.48 5.94 -22.59
C PHE A 93 -8.42 6.82 -21.34
N GLU A 94 -7.82 8.01 -21.49
CA GLU A 94 -7.92 9.05 -20.47
C GLU A 94 -9.38 9.47 -20.28
N GLN A 95 -9.85 9.35 -19.06
CA GLN A 95 -11.21 9.73 -18.68
C GLN A 95 -11.24 10.23 -17.25
N VAL A 96 -11.94 11.33 -17.03
CA VAL A 96 -12.21 11.85 -15.68
C VAL A 96 -13.72 11.87 -15.46
N GLU A 97 -14.16 11.27 -14.37
CA GLU A 97 -15.56 11.20 -13.96
C GLU A 97 -15.71 11.83 -12.57
N LEU A 98 -16.69 12.72 -12.44
CA LEU A 98 -17.08 13.33 -11.18
C LEU A 98 -18.35 12.63 -10.67
N SER A 99 -18.26 11.91 -9.57
CA SER A 99 -19.41 11.35 -8.86
C SER A 99 -19.96 12.41 -7.91
N LEU A 100 -21.20 12.83 -8.08
CA LEU A 100 -21.83 13.89 -7.29
C LEU A 100 -22.59 13.30 -6.08
N ARG A 101 -22.80 14.15 -5.07
CA ARG A 101 -23.54 13.75 -3.85
C ARG A 101 -25.01 13.48 -4.09
N ASP A 102 -25.59 14.02 -5.15
CA ASP A 102 -26.98 13.73 -5.58
C ASP A 102 -27.12 12.37 -6.28
N GLY A 103 -26.03 11.62 -6.44
CA GLY A 103 -26.00 10.33 -7.11
C GLY A 103 -25.79 10.39 -8.61
N THR A 104 -25.68 11.59 -9.21
CA THR A 104 -25.39 11.75 -10.64
C THR A 104 -23.88 11.72 -10.90
N ALA A 105 -23.48 11.48 -12.15
CA ALA A 105 -22.11 11.53 -12.61
C ALA A 105 -21.93 12.53 -13.76
N ARG A 106 -20.77 13.19 -13.82
CA ARG A 106 -20.39 14.10 -14.91
C ARG A 106 -18.98 13.79 -15.40
N GLN A 107 -18.75 14.00 -16.68
CA GLN A 107 -17.41 13.91 -17.26
C GLN A 107 -16.67 15.23 -17.09
N ALA A 108 -15.36 15.11 -16.85
CA ALA A 108 -14.40 16.19 -16.88
C ALA A 108 -13.18 15.75 -17.72
N PHE A 109 -12.25 16.67 -17.95
CA PHE A 109 -11.04 16.41 -18.75
C PHE A 109 -9.82 16.87 -17.96
N LEU A 110 -8.68 16.24 -18.21
CA LEU A 110 -7.39 16.75 -17.77
C LEU A 110 -7.07 18.06 -18.51
N THR A 111 -6.23 18.88 -17.92
CA THR A 111 -5.66 20.05 -18.60
C THR A 111 -4.74 19.60 -19.74
N PRO A 112 -4.34 20.50 -20.68
CA PRO A 112 -3.38 20.16 -21.72
C PRO A 112 -2.05 19.60 -21.19
N GLU A 113 -1.69 19.94 -19.95
CA GLU A 113 -0.50 19.45 -19.24
C GLU A 113 -0.72 18.07 -18.57
N GLY A 114 -1.91 17.46 -18.71
CA GLY A 114 -2.24 16.17 -18.15
C GLY A 114 -2.62 16.18 -16.64
N VAL A 115 -2.90 17.36 -16.08
CA VAL A 115 -3.23 17.54 -14.64
C VAL A 115 -4.75 17.61 -14.45
N LEU A 116 -5.25 17.13 -13.35
CA LEU A 116 -6.64 17.36 -12.94
C LEU A 116 -6.87 18.87 -12.75
N PRO A 117 -7.95 19.45 -13.31
CA PRO A 117 -8.18 20.88 -13.24
C PRO A 117 -8.39 21.35 -11.78
N PRO A 118 -7.92 22.55 -11.42
CA PRO A 118 -8.06 23.10 -10.07
C PRO A 118 -9.52 23.46 -9.73
N ALA A 119 -10.39 23.57 -10.72
CA ALA A 119 -11.82 23.85 -10.55
C ALA A 119 -12.64 23.11 -11.62
N TYR A 120 -13.83 22.74 -11.27
CA TYR A 120 -14.80 22.06 -12.13
C TYR A 120 -16.02 22.95 -12.36
N ALA A 121 -16.82 22.65 -13.39
CA ALA A 121 -18.10 23.34 -13.65
C ALA A 121 -19.18 23.04 -12.56
N VAL A 122 -18.81 22.37 -11.50
CA VAL A 122 -19.64 21.98 -10.36
C VAL A 122 -18.93 22.47 -9.09
N ALA A 123 -19.68 22.89 -8.09
CA ALA A 123 -19.12 23.28 -6.81
C ALA A 123 -18.40 22.07 -6.17
N THR A 124 -17.22 22.33 -5.58
CA THR A 124 -16.37 21.25 -5.01
C THR A 124 -17.10 20.48 -3.90
N GLU A 125 -17.94 21.14 -3.14
CA GLU A 125 -18.77 20.57 -2.08
C GLU A 125 -19.82 19.58 -2.58
N ASP A 126 -20.27 19.69 -3.83
CA ASP A 126 -21.21 18.78 -4.46
C ASP A 126 -20.51 17.53 -5.03
N ILE A 127 -19.21 17.56 -5.17
CA ILE A 127 -18.43 16.42 -5.67
C ILE A 127 -18.14 15.48 -4.48
N ARG A 128 -18.56 14.23 -4.61
CA ARG A 128 -18.26 13.17 -3.64
C ARG A 128 -16.90 12.55 -3.91
N GLN A 129 -16.59 12.26 -5.18
CA GLN A 129 -15.39 11.57 -5.60
C GLN A 129 -15.03 11.93 -7.04
N ILE A 130 -13.74 11.96 -7.34
CA ILE A 130 -13.20 12.06 -8.69
C ILE A 130 -12.59 10.70 -9.04
N THR A 131 -12.89 10.17 -10.23
CA THR A 131 -12.25 8.96 -10.77
C THR A 131 -11.52 9.32 -12.05
N ALA A 132 -10.20 9.20 -12.04
CA ALA A 132 -9.33 9.38 -13.22
C ALA A 132 -8.87 8.02 -13.74
N ARG A 133 -9.26 7.67 -14.97
CA ARG A 133 -8.82 6.45 -15.68
C ARG A 133 -7.66 6.81 -16.59
N LEU A 134 -6.53 6.11 -16.42
CA LEU A 134 -5.26 6.43 -17.07
C LEU A 134 -4.70 5.18 -17.78
N PRO A 135 -4.42 5.24 -19.10
CA PRO A 135 -3.93 4.09 -19.86
C PRO A 135 -2.41 3.85 -19.73
N TYR A 136 -1.66 4.83 -19.23
CA TYR A 136 -0.19 4.86 -19.29
C TYR A 136 0.50 4.51 -17.97
N ALA A 137 -0.21 4.32 -16.87
CA ALA A 137 0.38 3.99 -15.57
C ALA A 137 0.35 2.47 -15.32
N PRO A 138 1.48 1.74 -15.49
CA PRO A 138 1.50 0.26 -15.39
C PRO A 138 1.05 -0.26 -14.02
N LEU A 139 1.34 0.47 -12.94
CA LEU A 139 0.94 0.11 -11.59
C LEU A 139 -0.60 -0.03 -11.45
N LEU A 140 -1.37 0.81 -12.16
CA LEU A 140 -2.83 0.81 -12.10
C LEU A 140 -3.48 -0.47 -12.69
N ARG A 141 -2.73 -1.29 -13.42
CA ARG A 141 -3.22 -2.60 -13.87
C ARG A 141 -3.43 -3.60 -12.72
N ARG A 142 -2.74 -3.39 -11.61
CA ARG A 142 -2.78 -4.27 -10.43
C ARG A 142 -3.45 -3.63 -9.23
N VAL A 143 -3.39 -2.31 -9.12
CA VAL A 143 -3.92 -1.56 -7.97
C VAL A 143 -4.70 -0.34 -8.43
N THR A 144 -5.62 0.11 -7.60
CA THR A 144 -6.27 1.41 -7.68
C THR A 144 -5.67 2.30 -6.59
N LEU A 145 -5.21 3.51 -6.94
CA LEU A 145 -4.67 4.46 -5.97
C LEU A 145 -5.78 5.44 -5.57
N ILE A 146 -5.90 5.72 -4.27
CA ILE A 146 -6.89 6.66 -3.73
C ILE A 146 -6.14 7.77 -2.99
N ASP A 147 -6.07 8.95 -3.59
CA ASP A 147 -5.56 10.16 -2.94
C ASP A 147 -6.66 10.78 -2.09
N THR A 148 -6.41 10.94 -0.80
CA THR A 148 -7.39 11.50 0.13
C THR A 148 -7.02 12.93 0.51
N PRO A 149 -8.01 13.83 0.73
CA PRO A 149 -7.79 15.10 1.41
C PRO A 149 -7.01 14.91 2.70
N GLY A 150 -6.21 15.91 3.06
CA GLY A 150 -5.43 15.87 4.30
C GLY A 150 -6.33 15.74 5.53
N LEU A 151 -5.93 14.89 6.47
CA LEU A 151 -6.63 14.76 7.75
C LEU A 151 -6.23 15.91 8.65
N GLU A 152 -7.05 16.91 8.77
CA GLU A 152 -6.86 17.97 9.79
C GLU A 152 -7.50 17.57 11.12
N SER A 153 -6.82 17.92 12.21
CA SER A 153 -7.41 17.87 13.54
C SER A 153 -8.52 18.93 13.65
N VAL A 154 -9.66 18.56 14.22
CA VAL A 154 -10.92 19.30 14.36
C VAL A 154 -10.80 20.63 15.19
N ASN A 155 -9.67 21.31 15.19
CA ASN A 155 -9.35 22.43 16.07
C ASN A 155 -9.15 23.77 15.35
N GLN A 156 -9.94 24.12 14.32
CA GLN A 156 -9.99 25.49 13.85
C GLN A 156 -11.41 26.03 13.65
N GLU A 157 -11.56 27.27 14.03
CA GLU A 157 -12.73 28.15 14.20
C GLU A 157 -13.96 28.01 13.30
N ALA A 158 -15.08 28.30 13.90
CA ALA A 158 -16.49 28.03 13.67
C ALA A 158 -17.15 28.38 12.31
N SER A 159 -16.43 28.87 11.32
CA SER A 159 -17.04 29.43 10.09
C SER A 159 -17.12 28.47 8.90
N ASN A 160 -16.25 27.45 8.82
CA ASN A 160 -16.20 26.48 7.71
C ASN A 160 -16.46 25.02 8.15
N ARG A 161 -16.98 24.82 9.35
CA ARG A 161 -17.08 23.51 10.02
C ARG A 161 -17.86 22.44 9.24
N THR A 162 -18.86 22.83 8.44
CA THR A 162 -19.71 21.85 7.76
C THR A 162 -19.01 21.26 6.54
N THR A 163 -18.30 22.07 5.75
CA THR A 163 -17.62 21.62 4.52
C THR A 163 -16.36 20.82 4.87
N GLU A 164 -15.56 21.32 5.83
CA GLU A 164 -14.37 20.59 6.33
C GLU A 164 -14.74 19.26 6.99
N ALA A 165 -15.86 19.23 7.74
CA ALA A 165 -16.37 17.98 8.33
C ALA A 165 -16.80 16.96 7.28
N LEU A 166 -17.39 17.39 6.16
CA LEU A 166 -17.80 16.52 5.06
C LEU A 166 -16.58 15.91 4.36
N PHE A 167 -15.57 16.72 4.03
CA PHE A 167 -14.32 16.21 3.42
C PHE A 167 -13.57 15.26 4.35
N SER A 168 -13.55 15.52 5.65
CA SER A 168 -12.99 14.63 6.65
C SER A 168 -13.73 13.29 6.72
N LEU A 169 -15.06 13.28 6.59
CA LEU A 169 -15.86 12.05 6.55
C LEU A 169 -15.59 11.26 5.27
N ASP A 170 -15.62 11.90 4.10
CA ASP A 170 -15.31 11.25 2.82
C ASP A 170 -13.90 10.63 2.82
N SER A 171 -12.92 11.31 3.42
CA SER A 171 -11.56 10.77 3.56
C SER A 171 -11.50 9.54 4.45
N ARG A 172 -12.20 9.56 5.58
CA ARG A 172 -12.30 8.42 6.50
C ARG A 172 -13.02 7.24 5.85
N ASP A 173 -14.11 7.51 5.12
CA ASP A 173 -14.84 6.49 4.38
C ASP A 173 -14.00 5.89 3.25
N ALA A 174 -13.23 6.71 2.53
CA ALA A 174 -12.30 6.25 1.51
C ALA A 174 -11.21 5.34 2.07
N VAL A 175 -10.61 5.71 3.22
CA VAL A 175 -9.61 4.88 3.92
C VAL A 175 -10.25 3.59 4.44
N ALA A 176 -11.41 3.68 5.09
CA ALA A 176 -12.13 2.51 5.59
C ALA A 176 -12.59 1.58 4.45
N GLY A 177 -12.88 2.14 3.27
CA GLY A 177 -13.23 1.39 2.06
C GLY A 177 -12.04 0.81 1.30
N ALA A 178 -10.80 1.26 1.56
CA ALA A 178 -9.60 0.77 0.89
C ALA A 178 -9.16 -0.60 1.43
N ASP A 179 -8.47 -1.37 0.59
CA ASP A 179 -7.93 -2.69 0.95
C ASP A 179 -6.57 -2.58 1.64
N ALA A 180 -5.80 -1.54 1.30
CA ALA A 180 -4.49 -1.27 1.87
C ALA A 180 -4.30 0.23 2.13
N LEU A 181 -3.34 0.55 3.01
CA LEU A 181 -3.04 1.90 3.47
C LEU A 181 -1.56 2.24 3.30
N VAL A 182 -1.28 3.36 2.62
CA VAL A 182 0.00 4.06 2.65
C VAL A 182 -0.16 5.29 3.53
N TYR A 183 0.49 5.28 4.69
CA TYR A 183 0.37 6.36 5.67
C TYR A 183 1.60 7.27 5.64
N LEU A 184 1.40 8.54 5.24
CA LEU A 184 2.48 9.53 5.14
C LEU A 184 2.66 10.32 6.43
N MET A 185 3.91 10.48 6.82
CA MET A 185 4.35 11.25 7.99
C MET A 185 5.62 12.06 7.68
N ARG A 186 5.94 13.04 8.49
CA ARG A 186 7.18 13.83 8.44
C ARG A 186 7.96 13.71 9.74
N THR A 187 9.26 14.00 9.69
CA THR A 187 10.16 14.04 10.84
C THR A 187 10.20 15.40 11.47
N ASP A 188 9.40 15.60 12.51
CA ASP A 188 9.80 16.48 13.61
C ASP A 188 9.24 15.86 14.92
N SER A 189 9.87 16.10 16.04
CA SER A 189 9.58 15.41 17.30
C SER A 189 8.15 15.63 17.82
N ALA A 190 7.51 16.73 17.46
CA ALA A 190 6.12 17.02 17.79
C ALA A 190 5.16 16.35 16.78
N ALA A 191 5.58 16.23 15.52
CA ALA A 191 4.80 15.55 14.48
C ALA A 191 4.77 14.03 14.68
N ASP A 192 5.81 13.41 15.24
CA ASP A 192 5.84 11.98 15.53
C ASP A 192 4.67 11.53 16.41
N ALA A 193 4.44 12.22 17.54
CA ALA A 193 3.33 11.89 18.45
C ALA A 193 1.96 12.11 17.78
N THR A 194 1.83 13.18 16.99
CA THR A 194 0.61 13.48 16.25
C THR A 194 0.37 12.50 15.11
N ALA A 195 1.43 12.09 14.39
CA ALA A 195 1.36 11.08 13.35
C ALA A 195 0.92 9.72 13.91
N ILE A 196 1.47 9.33 15.07
CA ILE A 196 1.10 8.11 15.79
C ILE A 196 -0.39 8.15 16.20
N SER A 197 -0.86 9.28 16.74
CA SER A 197 -2.27 9.43 17.13
C SER A 197 -3.20 9.37 15.91
N ALA A 198 -2.87 10.09 14.84
CA ALA A 198 -3.67 10.09 13.62
C ALA A 198 -3.69 8.70 12.92
N PHE A 199 -2.58 7.98 12.92
CA PHE A 199 -2.56 6.59 12.43
C PHE A 199 -3.47 5.70 13.28
N ASN A 200 -3.45 5.84 14.60
CA ASN A 200 -4.31 5.10 15.51
C ASN A 200 -5.81 5.34 15.25
N GLU A 201 -6.19 6.58 14.95
CA GLU A 201 -7.57 6.94 14.63
C GLU A 201 -8.05 6.34 13.30
N LEU A 202 -7.14 6.22 12.32
CA LEU A 202 -7.42 5.63 11.00
C LEU A 202 -7.32 4.12 10.99
N ALA A 203 -6.44 3.56 11.84
CA ALA A 203 -6.13 2.15 11.86
C ALA A 203 -7.36 1.35 12.30
N SER A 204 -8.03 0.72 11.35
CA SER A 204 -9.02 -0.31 11.63
C SER A 204 -8.34 -1.57 12.22
N SER A 205 -9.14 -2.44 12.83
CA SER A 205 -8.67 -3.76 13.29
C SER A 205 -8.17 -4.66 12.14
N ASP A 206 -8.41 -4.25 10.89
CA ASP A 206 -8.08 -5.02 9.69
C ASP A 206 -6.69 -4.69 9.13
N LEU A 207 -5.99 -3.64 9.66
CA LEU A 207 -4.64 -3.29 9.22
C LEU A 207 -3.58 -4.19 9.86
N CYS A 208 -2.67 -4.69 9.04
CA CYS A 208 -1.51 -5.49 9.45
C CYS A 208 -0.36 -5.32 8.44
N ALA A 209 0.73 -6.03 8.64
CA ALA A 209 1.91 -5.96 7.77
C ALA A 209 1.67 -6.38 6.31
N LEU A 210 0.51 -6.96 5.97
CA LEU A 210 0.19 -7.32 4.58
C LEU A 210 -0.50 -6.19 3.81
N ASN A 211 -1.07 -5.21 4.48
CA ASN A 211 -1.89 -4.18 3.84
C ASN A 211 -1.69 -2.76 4.38
N ALA A 212 -0.63 -2.52 5.14
CA ALA A 212 -0.28 -1.17 5.56
C ALA A 212 1.23 -0.92 5.51
N VAL A 213 1.64 0.30 5.12
CA VAL A 213 3.03 0.77 5.13
C VAL A 213 3.08 2.22 5.59
N GLY A 214 4.07 2.55 6.42
CA GLY A 214 4.41 3.92 6.76
C GLY A 214 5.37 4.52 5.74
N VAL A 215 5.14 5.74 5.31
CA VAL A 215 6.07 6.51 4.47
C VAL A 215 6.52 7.74 5.23
N LEU A 216 7.83 7.79 5.46
CA LEU A 216 8.47 8.97 6.02
C LEU A 216 8.86 9.88 4.87
N ASN A 217 8.05 10.91 4.61
CA ASN A 217 8.33 11.87 3.54
C ASN A 217 9.51 12.77 3.93
N CYS A 218 10.63 12.59 3.24
CA CYS A 218 11.88 13.29 3.49
C CYS A 218 11.78 14.74 3.03
N LYS A 219 12.33 15.65 3.81
CA LYS A 219 12.52 17.03 3.37
C LYS A 219 13.59 17.10 2.30
N THR A 220 13.48 18.11 1.44
CA THR A 220 14.39 18.30 0.31
C THR A 220 15.79 18.78 0.72
N GLU A 221 16.00 19.11 1.99
CA GLU A 221 17.31 19.60 2.50
C GLU A 221 18.30 18.46 2.83
N HIS A 222 17.81 17.26 3.12
CA HIS A 222 18.64 16.14 3.57
C HIS A 222 18.49 14.89 2.68
N PRO A 223 19.55 14.10 2.48
CA PRO A 223 19.50 12.83 1.78
C PRO A 223 18.54 11.84 2.44
N VAL A 224 17.87 11.01 1.64
CA VAL A 224 16.97 9.95 2.14
C VAL A 224 17.68 9.01 3.11
N ALA A 225 18.97 8.78 2.91
CA ALA A 225 19.80 7.92 3.77
C ALA A 225 19.79 8.37 5.25
N ASP A 226 19.70 9.66 5.50
CA ASP A 226 19.74 10.22 6.87
C ASP A 226 18.45 9.93 7.66
N TYR A 227 17.38 9.54 6.96
CA TYR A 227 16.09 9.26 7.59
C TYR A 227 15.91 7.80 8.01
N TYR A 228 16.77 6.87 7.57
CA TYR A 228 16.66 5.45 7.96
C TYR A 228 16.70 5.19 9.47
N PRO A 229 17.54 5.87 10.28
CA PRO A 229 17.51 5.70 11.74
C PRO A 229 16.15 6.07 12.34
N THR A 230 15.55 7.19 11.89
CA THR A 230 14.23 7.62 12.32
C THR A 230 13.14 6.68 11.86
N ALA A 231 13.18 6.20 10.63
CA ALA A 231 12.24 5.21 10.10
C ALA A 231 12.26 3.92 10.93
N ARG A 232 13.45 3.41 11.29
CA ARG A 232 13.59 2.22 12.17
C ARG A 232 13.02 2.47 13.56
N ARG A 233 13.28 3.66 14.14
CA ARG A 233 12.69 4.04 15.43
C ARG A 233 11.17 4.04 15.35
N LEU A 234 10.57 4.70 14.36
CA LEU A 234 9.12 4.72 14.16
C LEU A 234 8.55 3.32 13.96
N LYS A 235 9.21 2.46 13.15
CA LYS A 235 8.79 1.07 12.97
C LYS A 235 8.80 0.29 14.30
N SER A 236 9.67 0.62 15.24
CA SER A 236 9.74 -0.03 16.56
C SER A 236 8.67 0.44 17.54
N GLU A 237 8.00 1.58 17.29
CA GLU A 237 6.89 2.05 18.11
C GLU A 237 5.73 1.03 18.11
N SER A 238 5.09 0.85 19.27
CA SER A 238 4.04 -0.15 19.47
C SER A 238 2.89 -0.05 18.46
N VAL A 239 2.60 1.18 18.01
CA VAL A 239 1.54 1.47 17.02
C VAL A 239 1.88 0.96 15.63
N PHE A 240 3.16 1.03 15.22
CA PHE A 240 3.60 0.64 13.88
C PHE A 240 4.16 -0.79 13.81
N ARG A 241 4.72 -1.30 14.93
CA ARG A 241 5.51 -2.54 14.96
C ARG A 241 4.88 -3.70 14.18
N SER A 242 3.62 -4.01 14.45
CA SER A 242 2.93 -5.16 13.85
C SER A 242 1.86 -4.77 12.84
N ARG A 243 1.55 -3.48 12.72
CA ARG A 243 0.46 -2.98 11.85
C ARG A 243 0.91 -2.56 10.45
N VAL A 244 2.18 -2.26 10.26
CA VAL A 244 2.72 -1.90 8.95
C VAL A 244 3.80 -2.88 8.51
N ALA A 245 3.95 -3.09 7.22
CA ALA A 245 5.03 -3.89 6.65
C ALA A 245 6.39 -3.29 7.01
N ASP A 246 6.56 -1.98 6.77
CA ASP A 246 7.76 -1.21 7.06
C ASP A 246 7.42 0.26 7.28
N VAL A 247 8.43 1.07 7.68
CA VAL A 247 8.43 2.52 7.58
C VAL A 247 9.55 2.91 6.64
N ILE A 248 9.20 3.48 5.48
CA ILE A 248 10.12 3.72 4.36
C ILE A 248 10.34 5.21 4.18
N PRO A 249 11.59 5.70 4.26
CA PRO A 249 11.91 7.06 3.88
C PRO A 249 11.77 7.23 2.37
N VAL A 250 11.06 8.27 1.92
CA VAL A 250 10.86 8.59 0.50
C VAL A 250 10.98 10.11 0.30
N ALA A 251 11.79 10.53 -0.65
CA ALA A 251 11.82 11.90 -1.15
C ALA A 251 10.84 12.02 -2.33
N GLY A 252 9.56 12.34 -2.01
CA GLY A 252 8.48 12.33 -2.99
C GLY A 252 8.70 13.26 -4.19
N LEU A 253 9.24 14.48 -3.97
CA LEU A 253 9.57 15.40 -5.05
C LEU A 253 10.65 14.83 -5.98
N LEU A 254 11.73 14.31 -5.41
CA LEU A 254 12.83 13.71 -6.17
C LEU A 254 12.35 12.50 -6.98
N ALA A 255 11.56 11.64 -6.36
CA ALA A 255 10.95 10.47 -7.00
C ALA A 255 10.05 10.88 -8.17
N PHE A 256 9.24 11.91 -8.00
CA PHE A 256 8.36 12.43 -9.05
C PHE A 256 9.16 13.03 -10.21
N THR A 257 10.11 13.91 -9.93
CA THR A 257 10.95 14.54 -10.97
C THR A 257 11.70 13.51 -11.80
N ALA A 258 12.34 12.54 -11.14
CA ALA A 258 13.11 11.51 -11.80
C ALA A 258 12.21 10.50 -12.55
N GLY A 259 11.13 10.04 -11.93
CA GLY A 259 10.20 9.06 -12.50
C GLY A 259 9.39 9.60 -13.68
N SER A 260 9.06 10.89 -13.68
CA SER A 260 8.32 11.56 -14.77
C SER A 260 9.25 12.18 -15.83
N SER A 261 10.56 11.94 -15.75
CA SER A 261 11.56 12.48 -16.71
C SER A 261 11.45 13.98 -16.91
N MET A 262 11.23 14.73 -15.83
CA MET A 262 11.02 16.20 -15.89
C MET A 262 12.30 16.99 -16.17
N LEU A 263 13.46 16.38 -16.00
CA LEU A 263 14.75 16.99 -16.36
C LEU A 263 14.91 17.02 -17.87
N SER A 264 15.12 18.22 -18.43
CA SER A 264 15.43 18.43 -19.83
C SER A 264 16.91 18.19 -20.13
N GLN A 265 17.29 18.13 -21.40
CA GLN A 265 18.70 18.07 -21.81
C GLN A 265 19.46 19.34 -21.42
N ASP A 266 18.78 20.50 -21.39
CA ASP A 266 19.36 21.77 -20.93
C ASP A 266 19.60 21.73 -19.43
N ASP A 267 18.66 21.18 -18.63
CA ASP A 267 18.84 20.95 -17.20
C ASP A 267 20.06 20.03 -16.91
N ALA A 268 20.22 18.97 -17.72
CA ALA A 268 21.39 18.10 -17.58
C ALA A 268 22.71 18.78 -18.00
N ALA A 269 22.68 19.69 -18.98
CA ALA A 269 23.84 20.49 -19.35
C ALA A 269 24.20 21.49 -18.24
N ALA A 270 23.21 22.18 -17.67
CA ALA A 270 23.40 23.05 -16.52
C ALA A 270 23.96 22.30 -15.31
N LEU A 271 23.43 21.12 -14.97
CA LEU A 271 23.96 20.26 -13.90
C LEU A 271 25.41 19.84 -14.15
N ARG A 272 25.82 19.53 -15.40
CA ARG A 272 27.22 19.22 -15.73
C ARG A 272 28.13 20.42 -15.52
N THR A 273 27.70 21.62 -15.91
CA THR A 273 28.43 22.86 -15.65
C THR A 273 28.61 23.10 -14.15
N LEU A 274 27.52 22.93 -13.37
CA LEU A 274 27.56 23.01 -11.91
C LEU A 274 28.47 21.95 -11.27
N ALA A 275 28.48 20.72 -11.80
CA ALA A 275 29.34 19.65 -11.29
C ALA A 275 30.84 19.94 -11.47
N ALA A 276 31.22 20.79 -12.41
CA ALA A 276 32.58 21.26 -12.64
C ALA A 276 32.99 22.40 -11.67
N CYS A 277 31.98 23.07 -11.06
CA CYS A 277 32.20 24.18 -10.11
C CYS A 277 32.53 23.66 -8.74
N GLY A 278 33.32 23.31 -8.06
CA GLY A 278 33.64 22.82 -6.71
C GLY A 278 32.46 22.56 -5.75
N ASP A 279 32.75 21.98 -4.61
CA ASP A 279 31.72 21.62 -3.58
C ASP A 279 31.23 22.84 -2.78
N ASP A 280 31.97 23.94 -2.80
CA ASP A 280 31.62 25.20 -2.10
C ASP A 280 30.29 25.80 -2.58
N LEU A 281 29.85 25.42 -3.78
CA LEU A 281 28.57 25.84 -4.37
C LEU A 281 27.35 25.32 -3.61
N LEU A 282 27.47 24.25 -2.87
CA LEU A 282 26.37 23.54 -2.22
C LEU A 282 26.46 23.58 -0.68
N ILE A 283 26.96 24.66 -0.11
CA ILE A 283 27.01 24.85 1.36
C ILE A 283 25.60 25.14 1.89
N ASP A 284 24.87 26.05 1.21
CA ASP A 284 23.49 26.42 1.51
C ASP A 284 22.74 26.88 0.25
N VAL A 285 21.43 27.06 0.36
CA VAL A 285 20.55 27.45 -0.74
C VAL A 285 20.88 28.86 -1.27
N ASP A 286 21.15 29.80 -0.39
CA ASP A 286 21.43 31.19 -0.77
C ASP A 286 22.76 31.27 -1.52
N GLY A 287 23.82 30.64 -1.00
CA GLY A 287 25.10 30.51 -1.67
C GLY A 287 24.99 29.84 -3.03
N TYR A 288 24.19 28.80 -3.16
CA TYR A 288 23.89 28.16 -4.44
C TYR A 288 23.24 29.12 -5.45
N LEU A 289 22.26 29.90 -5.03
CA LEU A 289 21.54 30.84 -5.90
C LEU A 289 22.34 32.09 -6.26
N GLU A 290 23.30 32.49 -5.42
CA GLU A 290 24.09 33.71 -5.62
C GLU A 290 25.50 33.44 -6.18
N ALA A 291 25.88 32.18 -6.31
CA ALA A 291 27.21 31.80 -6.78
C ALA A 291 27.53 32.37 -8.19
N ALA A 292 28.76 32.80 -8.38
CA ALA A 292 29.25 33.23 -9.69
C ALA A 292 29.64 31.98 -10.52
N CYS A 293 28.77 31.58 -11.45
CA CYS A 293 29.01 30.47 -12.39
C CYS A 293 28.29 30.68 -13.71
N ASP A 294 28.61 29.89 -14.71
CA ASP A 294 28.06 29.99 -16.06
C ASP A 294 26.59 29.53 -16.21
N VAL A 295 25.95 29.09 -15.10
CA VAL A 295 24.52 28.73 -15.04
C VAL A 295 23.76 29.90 -14.43
N THR A 296 22.73 30.37 -15.11
CA THR A 296 21.93 31.52 -14.68
C THR A 296 21.20 31.26 -13.36
N ARG A 297 20.79 32.32 -12.66
CA ARG A 297 20.01 32.21 -11.43
C ARG A 297 18.66 31.54 -11.66
N GLU A 298 18.01 31.82 -12.78
CA GLU A 298 16.72 31.23 -13.18
C GLU A 298 16.87 29.73 -13.39
N GLU A 299 17.90 29.27 -14.09
CA GLU A 299 18.17 27.84 -14.30
C GLU A 299 18.47 27.15 -12.96
N ARG A 300 19.23 27.78 -12.06
CA ARG A 300 19.51 27.25 -10.73
C ARG A 300 18.25 27.15 -9.88
N GLN A 301 17.38 28.19 -9.90
CA GLN A 301 16.11 28.15 -9.21
C GLN A 301 15.23 27.02 -9.73
N ARG A 302 15.14 26.88 -11.07
CA ARG A 302 14.40 25.78 -11.71
C ARG A 302 14.91 24.40 -11.24
N LEU A 303 16.23 24.20 -11.23
CA LEU A 303 16.83 22.95 -10.75
C LEU A 303 16.52 22.70 -9.27
N LEU A 304 16.55 23.73 -8.46
CA LEU A 304 16.19 23.66 -7.03
C LEU A 304 14.71 23.27 -6.84
N ASP A 305 13.82 23.87 -7.65
CA ASP A 305 12.38 23.56 -7.60
C ASP A 305 12.09 22.11 -8.04
N LEU A 306 12.83 21.59 -9.01
CA LEU A 306 12.69 20.22 -9.51
C LEU A 306 13.27 19.17 -8.59
N LEU A 307 14.42 19.42 -8.00
CA LEU A 307 15.21 18.41 -7.28
C LEU A 307 15.23 18.61 -5.76
N GLY A 308 14.98 19.83 -5.31
CA GLY A 308 15.33 20.22 -3.95
C GLY A 308 16.84 20.24 -3.73
N PHE A 309 17.26 20.78 -2.61
CA PHE A 309 18.70 20.97 -2.32
C PHE A 309 19.47 19.63 -2.21
N SER A 310 18.89 18.65 -1.53
CA SER A 310 19.46 17.30 -1.44
C SER A 310 19.53 16.59 -2.79
N GLY A 311 18.48 16.72 -3.62
CA GLY A 311 18.46 16.14 -4.96
C GLY A 311 19.52 16.75 -5.89
N LEU A 312 19.79 18.06 -5.75
CA LEU A 312 20.91 18.71 -6.44
C LEU A 312 22.25 18.07 -6.04
N HIS A 313 22.52 17.91 -4.75
CA HIS A 313 23.73 17.21 -4.29
C HIS A 313 23.87 15.81 -4.90
N MET A 314 22.77 15.06 -4.93
CA MET A 314 22.75 13.70 -5.50
C MET A 314 23.00 13.73 -7.00
N ALA A 315 22.37 14.65 -7.75
CA ALA A 315 22.56 14.81 -9.19
C ALA A 315 24.01 15.16 -9.55
N LEU A 316 24.60 16.15 -8.86
CA LEU A 316 26.00 16.54 -9.09
C LEU A 316 26.98 15.40 -8.75
N ARG A 317 26.70 14.66 -7.68
CA ARG A 317 27.47 13.48 -7.32
C ARG A 317 27.35 12.37 -8.35
N ALA A 318 26.15 12.12 -8.90
CA ALA A 318 25.92 11.15 -9.97
C ALA A 318 26.73 11.50 -11.23
N ILE A 319 26.72 12.78 -11.62
CA ILE A 319 27.49 13.28 -12.77
C ILE A 319 28.99 13.10 -12.55
N ARG A 320 29.51 13.45 -11.37
CA ARG A 320 30.93 13.23 -11.00
C ARG A 320 31.31 11.75 -10.98
N SER A 321 30.32 10.86 -10.73
CA SER A 321 30.48 9.40 -10.80
C SER A 321 30.19 8.82 -12.19
N ASN A 322 30.18 9.67 -13.25
CA ASN A 322 30.06 9.29 -14.67
C ASN A 322 28.63 9.11 -15.23
N ALA A 323 27.59 9.67 -14.62
CA ALA A 323 26.29 9.81 -15.27
C ALA A 323 26.42 10.75 -16.50
N LYS A 324 25.99 10.30 -17.69
CA LYS A 324 26.31 10.97 -18.96
C LYS A 324 25.16 11.81 -19.49
N ASP A 325 23.95 11.39 -19.28
CA ASP A 325 22.74 12.02 -19.82
C ASP A 325 21.60 12.10 -18.77
N CYS A 326 20.47 12.66 -19.17
CA CYS A 326 19.30 12.77 -18.30
C CYS A 326 18.80 11.42 -17.82
N GLY A 327 18.89 10.37 -18.63
CA GLY A 327 18.44 9.03 -18.28
C GLY A 327 19.27 8.43 -17.15
N ASP A 328 20.61 8.55 -17.23
CA ASP A 328 21.52 8.13 -16.17
C ASP A 328 21.25 8.89 -14.87
N ILE A 329 21.09 10.23 -14.96
CA ILE A 329 20.80 11.08 -13.79
C ILE A 329 19.47 10.67 -13.17
N ASN A 330 18.39 10.58 -13.95
CA ASN A 330 17.07 10.19 -13.48
C ASN A 330 17.08 8.79 -12.82
N SER A 331 17.79 7.83 -13.42
CA SER A 331 17.90 6.48 -12.87
C SER A 331 18.55 6.47 -11.48
N VAL A 332 19.65 7.21 -11.30
CA VAL A 332 20.34 7.32 -10.00
C VAL A 332 19.46 8.05 -8.98
N LEU A 333 18.80 9.14 -9.39
CA LEU A 333 17.93 9.91 -8.50
C LEU A 333 16.71 9.10 -8.07
N LEU A 334 16.12 8.33 -8.99
CA LEU A 334 14.99 7.45 -8.67
C LEU A 334 15.39 6.38 -7.66
N GLU A 335 16.53 5.72 -7.85
CA GLU A 335 17.07 4.72 -6.92
C GLU A 335 17.29 5.31 -5.51
N LEU A 336 17.86 6.52 -5.44
CA LEU A 336 18.16 7.21 -4.19
C LEU A 336 16.91 7.83 -3.54
N SER A 337 15.79 7.96 -4.25
CA SER A 337 14.57 8.56 -3.74
C SER A 337 13.83 7.73 -2.69
N GLY A 338 14.13 6.44 -2.58
CA GLY A 338 13.41 5.47 -1.74
C GLY A 338 12.10 4.96 -2.37
N LEU A 339 11.66 5.48 -3.52
CA LEU A 339 10.44 5.04 -4.21
C LEU A 339 10.51 3.55 -4.63
N PRO A 340 11.62 3.02 -5.17
CA PRO A 340 11.70 1.61 -5.54
C PRO A 340 11.35 0.68 -4.38
N ARG A 341 11.83 0.97 -3.16
CA ARG A 341 11.51 0.19 -1.96
C ARG A 341 10.02 0.25 -1.60
N LEU A 342 9.36 1.39 -1.78
CA LEU A 342 7.91 1.51 -1.60
C LEU A 342 7.16 0.69 -2.65
N LEU A 343 7.60 0.73 -3.91
CA LEU A 343 7.03 -0.08 -4.99
C LEU A 343 7.19 -1.59 -4.70
N ASP A 344 8.33 -2.01 -4.16
CA ASP A 344 8.54 -3.41 -3.74
C ASP A 344 7.52 -3.85 -2.68
N VAL A 345 7.14 -2.98 -1.74
CA VAL A 345 6.09 -3.30 -0.75
C VAL A 345 4.72 -3.33 -1.40
N ILE A 346 4.39 -2.34 -2.23
CA ILE A 346 3.08 -2.26 -2.91
C ILE A 346 2.90 -3.47 -3.84
N ASP A 347 3.88 -3.76 -4.67
CA ASP A 347 3.80 -4.83 -5.67
C ASP A 347 4.13 -6.21 -5.08
N GLY A 348 5.19 -6.29 -4.30
CA GLY A 348 5.70 -7.53 -3.72
C GLY A 348 4.90 -8.04 -2.52
N THR A 349 4.25 -7.14 -1.75
CA THR A 349 3.45 -7.53 -0.58
C THR A 349 1.96 -7.32 -0.84
N PHE A 350 1.51 -6.10 -1.04
CA PHE A 350 0.08 -5.81 -1.08
C PHE A 350 -0.60 -6.47 -2.29
N ALA A 351 -0.07 -6.28 -3.50
CA ALA A 351 -0.66 -6.85 -4.70
C ALA A 351 -0.57 -8.39 -4.73
N ASN A 352 0.49 -8.98 -4.17
CA ASN A 352 0.60 -10.43 -4.05
C ASN A 352 -0.38 -11.02 -3.02
N CYS A 353 -0.72 -10.26 -1.97
CA CYS A 353 -1.69 -10.65 -0.95
C CYS A 353 -3.11 -10.15 -1.25
N ALA A 354 -3.36 -9.55 -2.42
CA ALA A 354 -4.65 -8.94 -2.76
C ALA A 354 -5.83 -9.92 -2.60
N ASP A 355 -5.65 -11.18 -3.04
CA ASP A 355 -6.67 -12.22 -2.93
C ASP A 355 -7.04 -12.51 -1.45
N GLN A 356 -6.03 -12.61 -0.57
CA GLN A 356 -6.23 -12.82 0.87
C GLN A 356 -6.88 -11.60 1.53
N ILE A 357 -6.40 -10.39 1.25
CA ILE A 357 -6.87 -9.14 1.84
C ILE A 357 -8.33 -8.91 1.47
N LYS A 358 -8.66 -8.99 0.19
CA LYS A 358 -10.01 -8.74 -0.33
C LYS A 358 -10.99 -9.81 0.15
N ALA A 359 -10.64 -11.10 0.06
CA ALA A 359 -11.47 -12.19 0.56
C ALA A 359 -11.70 -12.09 2.08
N GLY A 360 -10.67 -11.74 2.87
CA GLY A 360 -10.79 -11.54 4.31
C GLY A 360 -11.74 -10.41 4.67
N ARG A 361 -11.60 -9.24 4.01
CA ARG A 361 -12.50 -8.10 4.19
C ARG A 361 -13.94 -8.43 3.79
N ALA A 362 -14.12 -9.11 2.67
CA ALA A 362 -15.44 -9.54 2.22
C ALA A 362 -16.12 -10.47 3.22
N LEU A 363 -15.41 -11.48 3.74
CA LEU A 363 -15.93 -12.37 4.79
C LEU A 363 -16.29 -11.62 6.08
N ALA A 364 -15.49 -10.63 6.48
CA ALA A 364 -15.79 -9.78 7.61
C ALA A 364 -17.05 -8.93 7.36
N ALA A 365 -17.20 -8.37 6.15
CA ALA A 365 -18.37 -7.60 5.76
C ALA A 365 -19.64 -8.49 5.73
N VAL A 366 -19.61 -9.66 5.10
CA VAL A 366 -20.75 -10.60 5.08
C VAL A 366 -21.11 -11.05 6.50
N THR A 367 -20.10 -11.24 7.36
CA THR A 367 -20.34 -11.54 8.78
C THR A 367 -21.11 -10.40 9.45
N ARG A 368 -20.72 -9.13 9.23
CA ARG A 368 -21.47 -7.97 9.77
C ARG A 368 -22.90 -7.90 9.24
N LEU A 369 -23.11 -8.09 7.93
CA LEU A 369 -24.44 -8.13 7.33
C LEU A 369 -25.33 -9.22 7.97
N SER A 370 -24.76 -10.38 8.30
CA SER A 370 -25.50 -11.48 8.93
C SER A 370 -26.05 -11.16 10.33
N TYR A 371 -25.60 -10.09 10.97
CA TYR A 371 -26.13 -9.60 12.24
C TYR A 371 -27.21 -8.51 12.07
N GLN A 372 -27.41 -8.02 10.84
CA GLN A 372 -28.38 -6.97 10.52
C GLN A 372 -29.70 -7.53 9.95
N THR A 373 -29.73 -8.81 9.61
CA THR A 373 -30.92 -9.53 9.11
C THR A 373 -31.58 -10.34 10.24
N GLU A 374 -32.71 -10.98 9.92
CA GLU A 374 -33.42 -11.86 10.83
C GLU A 374 -32.50 -12.94 11.42
N ALA A 375 -32.71 -13.26 12.70
CA ALA A 375 -31.80 -14.11 13.50
C ALA A 375 -31.52 -15.48 12.86
N GLU A 376 -32.55 -16.13 12.28
CA GLU A 376 -32.43 -17.45 11.66
C GLU A 376 -31.65 -17.37 10.34
N SER A 377 -31.98 -16.41 9.48
CA SER A 377 -31.27 -16.15 8.22
C SER A 377 -29.81 -15.78 8.48
N GLY A 378 -29.56 -14.87 9.41
CA GLY A 378 -28.21 -14.50 9.83
C GLY A 378 -27.40 -15.68 10.41
N HIS A 379 -28.05 -16.56 11.18
CA HIS A 379 -27.40 -17.76 11.70
C HIS A 379 -26.99 -18.71 10.56
N ARG A 380 -27.84 -18.95 9.59
CA ARG A 380 -27.51 -19.77 8.41
C ARG A 380 -26.28 -19.21 7.65
N VAL A 381 -26.23 -17.91 7.42
CA VAL A 381 -25.07 -17.26 6.77
C VAL A 381 -23.79 -17.50 7.58
N ARG A 382 -23.81 -17.30 8.90
CA ARG A 382 -22.64 -17.54 9.76
C ARG A 382 -22.16 -18.99 9.71
N VAL A 383 -23.08 -19.98 9.71
CA VAL A 383 -22.72 -21.39 9.55
C VAL A 383 -22.06 -21.66 8.20
N MET A 384 -22.52 -21.03 7.13
CA MET A 384 -21.89 -21.15 5.80
C MET A 384 -20.48 -20.55 5.80
N ILE A 385 -20.29 -19.38 6.42
CA ILE A 385 -18.97 -18.74 6.58
C ILE A 385 -18.01 -19.65 7.36
N GLU A 386 -18.44 -20.25 8.47
CA GLU A 386 -17.60 -21.14 9.27
C GLU A 386 -17.22 -22.43 8.51
N ARG A 387 -18.13 -22.96 7.69
CA ARG A 387 -17.83 -24.09 6.81
C ARG A 387 -16.77 -23.71 5.76
N LEU A 388 -16.90 -22.53 5.16
CA LEU A 388 -15.92 -22.04 4.19
C LEU A 388 -14.55 -21.83 4.84
N ARG A 389 -14.50 -21.23 6.03
CA ARG A 389 -13.25 -21.04 6.80
C ARG A 389 -12.56 -22.35 7.19
N ALA A 390 -13.33 -23.42 7.34
CA ALA A 390 -12.80 -24.75 7.66
C ALA A 390 -12.16 -25.44 6.42
N ASP A 391 -12.45 -24.98 5.22
CA ASP A 391 -11.86 -25.50 3.98
C ASP A 391 -10.35 -25.28 3.97
N PRO A 392 -9.53 -26.32 3.71
CA PRO A 392 -8.08 -26.19 3.60
C PRO A 392 -7.62 -25.14 2.58
N GLY A 393 -8.38 -24.92 1.50
CA GLY A 393 -8.11 -23.89 0.49
C GLY A 393 -8.27 -22.45 0.99
N MET A 394 -8.85 -22.25 2.17
CA MET A 394 -9.00 -20.93 2.81
C MET A 394 -7.89 -20.62 3.84
N HIS A 395 -6.80 -21.40 3.87
CA HIS A 395 -5.74 -21.24 4.87
C HIS A 395 -5.13 -19.83 4.89
N GLY A 396 -4.98 -19.18 3.74
CA GLY A 396 -4.49 -17.80 3.64
C GLY A 396 -5.33 -16.76 4.41
N ILE A 397 -6.64 -17.01 4.57
CA ILE A 397 -7.50 -16.18 5.44
C ILE A 397 -7.12 -16.36 6.92
N GLY A 398 -6.70 -17.58 7.29
CA GLY A 398 -6.18 -17.83 8.63
C GLY A 398 -4.87 -17.08 8.88
N GLU A 399 -3.97 -17.05 7.92
CA GLU A 399 -2.70 -16.30 7.98
C GLU A 399 -2.95 -14.80 8.14
N LEU A 400 -3.87 -14.24 7.34
CA LEU A 400 -4.29 -12.84 7.45
C LEU A 400 -4.87 -12.55 8.84
N TRP A 401 -5.78 -13.40 9.33
CA TRP A 401 -6.36 -13.27 10.68
C TRP A 401 -5.26 -13.33 11.76
N ALA A 402 -4.28 -14.23 11.63
CA ALA A 402 -3.19 -14.34 12.59
C ALA A 402 -2.34 -13.06 12.65
N LEU A 403 -2.04 -12.46 11.49
CA LEU A 403 -1.32 -11.18 11.42
C LEU A 403 -2.13 -10.02 12.02
N GLN A 404 -3.44 -9.98 11.80
CA GLN A 404 -4.33 -9.01 12.44
C GLN A 404 -4.36 -9.17 13.95
N GLN A 405 -4.31 -10.42 14.49
CA GLN A 405 -4.17 -10.63 15.93
C GLN A 405 -2.83 -10.10 16.47
N CYS A 406 -1.72 -10.34 15.74
CA CYS A 406 -0.41 -9.79 16.11
C CYS A 406 -0.38 -8.25 16.06
N ALA A 407 -1.22 -7.62 15.25
CA ALA A 407 -1.31 -6.17 15.08
C ALA A 407 -2.17 -5.46 16.15
N ARG A 408 -2.84 -6.18 17.01
CA ARG A 408 -3.69 -5.60 18.07
C ARG A 408 -2.85 -4.84 19.09
N PRO A 409 -3.37 -3.71 19.65
CA PRO A 409 -2.63 -2.90 20.63
C PRO A 409 -2.27 -3.67 21.93
N ASP A 410 -3.09 -4.63 22.29
CA ASP A 410 -2.97 -5.48 23.49
C ASP A 410 -2.19 -6.79 23.22
N ALA A 411 -1.68 -6.97 22.00
CA ALA A 411 -0.97 -8.18 21.60
C ALA A 411 0.48 -8.20 22.11
N ASP A 412 0.89 -9.33 22.67
CA ASP A 412 2.26 -9.59 23.12
C ASP A 412 2.80 -10.86 22.46
N TYR A 413 3.06 -10.76 21.14
CA TYR A 413 3.67 -11.86 20.38
C TYR A 413 5.17 -11.63 20.22
N PRO A 414 5.99 -12.69 20.28
CA PRO A 414 7.40 -12.60 19.91
C PRO A 414 7.56 -12.04 18.48
N GLU A 415 8.52 -11.15 18.31
CA GLU A 415 8.74 -10.48 17.02
C GLU A 415 8.95 -11.48 15.87
N TRP A 416 9.64 -12.60 16.15
CA TRP A 416 9.88 -13.62 15.13
C TRP A 416 8.59 -14.29 14.63
N ILE A 417 7.55 -14.45 15.47
CA ILE A 417 6.24 -15.00 15.06
C ILE A 417 5.60 -14.08 14.01
N THR A 418 5.55 -12.78 14.29
CA THR A 418 4.98 -11.80 13.34
C THR A 418 5.77 -11.73 12.05
N ALA A 419 7.12 -11.74 12.13
CA ALA A 419 7.99 -11.71 10.97
C ALA A 419 7.83 -12.96 10.09
N GLU A 420 7.76 -14.14 10.68
CA GLU A 420 7.55 -15.40 9.96
C GLU A 420 6.17 -15.50 9.33
N LEU A 421 5.12 -15.10 10.06
CA LEU A 421 3.76 -15.03 9.51
C LEU A 421 3.70 -14.10 8.29
N ALA A 422 4.27 -12.90 8.39
CA ALA A 422 4.29 -11.94 7.28
C ALA A 422 5.04 -12.53 6.06
N ARG A 423 6.20 -13.15 6.28
CA ARG A 423 6.98 -13.79 5.23
C ARG A 423 6.24 -14.95 4.56
N VAL A 424 5.62 -15.83 5.36
CA VAL A 424 4.89 -16.99 4.82
C VAL A 424 3.65 -16.54 4.05
N ALA A 425 2.93 -15.55 4.55
CA ALA A 425 1.71 -15.04 3.90
C ALA A 425 2.03 -14.26 2.61
N ALA A 426 3.09 -13.42 2.61
CA ALA A 426 3.46 -12.59 1.46
C ALA A 426 4.30 -13.33 0.41
N GLY A 427 4.97 -14.42 0.77
CA GLY A 427 5.88 -15.14 -0.13
C GLY A 427 5.16 -15.73 -1.34
N SER A 428 5.62 -15.40 -2.56
CA SER A 428 5.06 -15.90 -3.81
C SER A 428 5.54 -17.30 -4.18
N THR A 429 6.69 -17.73 -3.64
CA THR A 429 7.30 -19.05 -3.88
C THR A 429 7.52 -19.80 -2.57
N ARG A 430 7.69 -21.12 -2.63
CA ARG A 430 7.99 -21.93 -1.44
C ARG A 430 9.33 -21.56 -0.81
N SER A 431 10.33 -21.23 -1.62
CA SER A 431 11.63 -20.71 -1.13
C SER A 431 11.46 -19.38 -0.40
N ALA A 432 10.74 -18.42 -0.97
CA ALA A 432 10.45 -17.15 -0.33
C ALA A 432 9.69 -17.31 1.00
N LYS A 433 8.67 -18.19 1.03
CA LYS A 433 7.92 -18.52 2.26
C LYS A 433 8.78 -19.12 3.36
N THR A 434 9.83 -19.87 3.02
CA THR A 434 10.77 -20.43 4.00
C THR A 434 11.96 -19.51 4.29
N GLY A 435 12.09 -18.36 3.60
CA GLY A 435 13.17 -17.40 3.77
C GLY A 435 14.47 -17.81 3.07
N LEU A 436 14.36 -18.70 2.09
CA LEU A 436 15.48 -19.17 1.29
C LEU A 436 15.57 -18.39 -0.04
N PRO A 437 16.76 -18.35 -0.67
CA PRO A 437 16.93 -17.72 -1.98
C PRO A 437 16.12 -18.45 -3.06
N ALA A 438 15.92 -17.79 -4.21
CA ALA A 438 15.04 -18.30 -5.28
C ALA A 438 15.55 -19.59 -5.93
N ASP A 439 16.85 -19.84 -5.88
CA ASP A 439 17.56 -21.01 -6.40
C ASP A 439 17.68 -22.16 -5.38
N ALA A 440 17.06 -22.05 -4.22
CA ALA A 440 17.07 -23.09 -3.20
C ALA A 440 16.48 -24.41 -3.73
N THR A 441 17.11 -25.51 -3.39
CA THR A 441 16.67 -26.86 -3.76
C THR A 441 15.43 -27.30 -2.98
N GLU A 442 14.66 -28.23 -3.53
CA GLU A 442 13.48 -28.81 -2.81
C GLU A 442 13.88 -29.46 -1.47
N ALA A 443 15.08 -30.02 -1.36
CA ALA A 443 15.59 -30.60 -0.10
C ALA A 443 15.79 -29.52 0.97
N GLU A 444 16.39 -28.38 0.60
CA GLU A 444 16.59 -27.24 1.50
C GLU A 444 15.24 -26.64 1.94
N ILE A 445 14.28 -26.52 1.01
CA ILE A 445 12.92 -26.05 1.32
C ILE A 445 12.21 -27.00 2.29
N LEU A 446 12.33 -28.32 2.09
CA LEU A 446 11.77 -29.34 2.98
C LEU A 446 12.37 -29.23 4.40
N ASP A 447 13.69 -29.12 4.51
CA ASP A 447 14.37 -29.01 5.78
C ASP A 447 13.98 -27.70 6.50
N ALA A 448 13.98 -26.56 5.80
CA ALA A 448 13.57 -25.29 6.38
C ALA A 448 12.11 -25.29 6.82
N ALA A 449 11.20 -25.92 6.06
CA ALA A 449 9.80 -26.02 6.42
C ALA A 449 9.60 -26.92 7.65
N ARG A 450 10.34 -28.05 7.73
CA ARG A 450 10.32 -28.94 8.90
C ARG A 450 10.83 -28.23 10.15
N ASP A 451 11.96 -27.54 10.04
CA ASP A 451 12.57 -26.84 11.18
C ASP A 451 11.71 -25.66 11.65
N GLY A 452 11.08 -24.92 10.71
CA GLY A 452 10.08 -23.90 11.01
C GLY A 452 8.88 -24.48 11.78
N ALA A 453 8.31 -25.58 11.29
CA ALA A 453 7.19 -26.26 11.97
C ALA A 453 7.56 -26.74 13.38
N ALA A 454 8.77 -27.29 13.56
CA ALA A 454 9.27 -27.75 14.85
C ALA A 454 9.48 -26.59 15.85
N ARG A 455 10.07 -25.49 15.38
CA ARG A 455 10.25 -24.28 16.21
C ARG A 455 8.91 -23.72 16.70
N VAL A 456 7.94 -23.58 15.79
CA VAL A 456 6.59 -23.09 16.14
C VAL A 456 5.88 -24.06 17.06
N HIS A 457 6.01 -25.37 16.85
CA HIS A 457 5.45 -26.38 17.74
C HIS A 457 6.00 -26.28 19.17
N SER A 458 7.32 -26.09 19.31
CA SER A 458 7.96 -25.90 20.62
C SER A 458 7.44 -24.65 21.33
N TYR A 459 7.22 -23.56 20.59
CA TYR A 459 6.60 -22.33 21.13
C TYR A 459 5.15 -22.59 21.56
N ALA A 460 4.34 -23.21 20.69
CA ALA A 460 2.94 -23.51 20.98
C ALA A 460 2.78 -24.37 22.24
N ALA A 461 3.71 -25.30 22.50
CA ALA A 461 3.71 -26.15 23.68
C ALA A 461 3.88 -25.38 25.00
N THR A 462 4.36 -24.14 24.97
CA THR A 462 4.48 -23.24 26.12
C THR A 462 3.18 -22.49 26.45
N LEU A 463 2.20 -22.51 25.53
CA LEU A 463 0.98 -21.72 25.58
C LEU A 463 -0.22 -22.55 26.04
N SER A 464 -1.19 -21.86 26.67
CA SER A 464 -2.50 -22.48 26.93
C SER A 464 -3.29 -22.55 25.61
N VAL A 465 -3.91 -23.70 25.34
CA VAL A 465 -4.74 -23.94 24.13
C VAL A 465 -5.95 -23.01 24.01
N THR A 466 -6.36 -22.35 25.07
CA THR A 466 -7.47 -21.39 25.09
C THR A 466 -7.04 -19.97 24.70
N ARG A 467 -5.73 -19.71 24.60
CA ARG A 467 -5.20 -18.38 24.26
C ARG A 467 -5.21 -18.13 22.76
N PRO A 468 -5.47 -16.89 22.30
CA PRO A 468 -5.34 -16.51 20.91
C PRO A 468 -3.94 -16.80 20.33
N GLU A 469 -2.89 -16.67 21.16
CA GLU A 469 -1.49 -16.92 20.80
C GLU A 469 -1.28 -18.38 20.35
N TYR A 470 -1.91 -19.34 21.01
CA TYR A 470 -1.86 -20.74 20.61
C TYR A 470 -2.45 -20.93 19.20
N ARG A 471 -3.60 -20.29 18.90
CA ARG A 471 -4.25 -20.37 17.59
C ARG A 471 -3.38 -19.75 16.49
N VAL A 472 -2.73 -18.62 16.79
CA VAL A 472 -1.77 -17.97 15.86
C VAL A 472 -0.60 -18.90 15.57
N ALA A 473 0.00 -19.50 16.59
CA ALA A 473 1.08 -20.47 16.43
C ALA A 473 0.65 -21.68 15.60
N GLU A 474 -0.54 -22.24 15.85
CA GLU A 474 -1.07 -23.37 15.07
C GLU A 474 -1.31 -23.04 13.60
N ILE A 475 -1.75 -21.82 13.28
CA ILE A 475 -1.87 -21.37 11.90
C ILE A 475 -0.50 -21.33 11.23
N LEU A 476 0.51 -20.72 11.86
CA LEU A 476 1.87 -20.65 11.31
C LEU A 476 2.49 -22.06 11.16
N ARG A 477 2.30 -22.94 12.16
CA ARG A 477 2.73 -24.34 12.08
C ARG A 477 2.09 -25.06 10.88
N ARG A 478 0.80 -24.83 10.64
CA ARG A 478 0.07 -25.40 9.51
C ARG A 478 0.60 -24.87 8.18
N SER A 479 0.97 -23.58 8.10
CA SER A 479 1.59 -23.00 6.90
C SER A 479 2.88 -23.72 6.54
N TYR A 480 3.79 -23.92 7.50
CA TYR A 480 5.02 -24.70 7.27
C TYR A 480 4.73 -26.16 6.89
N THR A 481 3.73 -26.78 7.51
CA THR A 481 3.31 -28.16 7.18
C THR A 481 2.78 -28.25 5.75
N ASN A 482 2.07 -27.23 5.26
CA ASN A 482 1.58 -27.19 3.88
C ASN A 482 2.76 -27.04 2.88
N ILE A 483 3.70 -26.13 3.17
CA ILE A 483 4.92 -25.96 2.36
C ILE A 483 5.68 -27.30 2.28
N TYR A 484 5.89 -27.98 3.43
CA TYR A 484 6.54 -29.27 3.48
C TYR A 484 5.84 -30.32 2.60
N ARG A 485 4.50 -30.42 2.68
CA ARG A 485 3.71 -31.38 1.91
C ARG A 485 3.77 -31.10 0.41
N GLU A 486 3.74 -29.83 0.02
CA GLU A 486 3.84 -29.41 -1.38
C GLU A 486 5.22 -29.72 -1.96
N SER A 487 6.29 -29.42 -1.21
CA SER A 487 7.67 -29.72 -1.62
C SER A 487 7.94 -31.23 -1.66
N ALA A 488 7.40 -32.00 -0.69
CA ALA A 488 7.53 -33.45 -0.70
C ALA A 488 6.84 -34.14 -1.90
N ARG A 489 5.80 -33.52 -2.45
CA ARG A 489 5.14 -34.01 -3.68
C ARG A 489 5.91 -33.61 -4.95
N ALA A 490 6.69 -32.53 -4.90
CA ALA A 490 7.47 -32.05 -6.03
C ALA A 490 8.87 -32.71 -6.12
N ASP A 491 9.31 -33.44 -5.10
CA ASP A 491 10.61 -34.13 -5.09
C ASP A 491 10.55 -35.40 -5.97
N PRO A 492 11.25 -35.42 -7.12
CA PRO A 492 11.23 -36.57 -8.05
C PRO A 492 11.79 -37.86 -7.45
N ARG A 493 12.60 -37.79 -6.40
CA ARG A 493 13.23 -38.97 -5.75
C ARG A 493 12.25 -39.86 -4.99
N ARG A 494 11.02 -39.39 -4.76
CA ARG A 494 9.95 -40.17 -4.07
C ARG A 494 8.97 -40.84 -5.02
N ILE A 495 9.02 -40.53 -6.34
CA ILE A 495 8.13 -41.11 -7.35
C ILE A 495 8.63 -42.49 -7.78
N ASP A 496 9.94 -42.79 -7.62
CA ASP A 496 10.56 -44.09 -8.07
C ASP A 496 10.67 -45.13 -6.96
N GLY A 497 10.00 -44.97 -5.84
CA GLY A 497 10.09 -45.84 -4.64
C GLY A 497 8.76 -46.42 -4.16
N GLY A 498 7.77 -46.58 -5.05
CA GLY A 498 6.46 -47.21 -4.73
C GLY A 498 6.15 -48.39 -5.59
#